data_70a3b4c0c2e424abb89499d1f45656ad
#
_entry.id   70a3b4c0c2e424abb89499d1f45656ad
#
_cell.length_a   1.000
_cell.length_b   1.000
_cell.length_c   1.000
_cell.angle_alpha   90.00
_cell.angle_beta   90.00
_cell.angle_gamma   90.00
#
_symmetry.space_group_name_H-M   'P 1'
#
loop_
_entity.id
_entity.type
_entity.pdbx_description
1 polymer ?
#
loop_
_entity_poly.entity_id
_entity_poly.type
_entity_poly.pdbx_seq_one_letter_code
_entity_poly.pdbx_strand_id
1 'polypeptide(L)'
;KTVCEKGPAAGSAFSFPHTVYNAAGGYLSIFTGLKGFCATIANGTQAGLQSVICACDELRSGAVDAVLAAGTDENSENITEVYSHLPLPGHVVGEGCVTMLLEDAAAAQARGARIYAEILGYAGTHQAARYGAEPAQEQVDRTLAEALQDAGLTAVDRLFTAQEMKARTGDARAASAALALAEACRAVSSGECRTAAALATGWTGSVSCVIVGWKEA
;
A
#
# COMPACT_ATOMS: atom_id res chain seq x y z
N LYS A 1 -25.08 8.77 -9.98
CA LYS A 1 -26.10 9.84 -10.06
C LYS A 1 -27.16 9.47 -11.10
N THR A 2 -26.83 9.31 -12.37
CA THR A 2 -27.80 9.00 -13.46
C THR A 2 -28.64 7.76 -13.19
N VAL A 3 -28.05 6.66 -12.71
CA VAL A 3 -28.78 5.42 -12.37
C VAL A 3 -29.69 5.64 -11.16
N CYS A 4 -29.25 6.37 -10.15
CA CYS A 4 -30.09 6.69 -8.99
C CYS A 4 -31.29 7.57 -9.34
N GLU A 5 -31.12 8.49 -10.30
CA GLU A 5 -32.19 9.44 -10.71
C GLU A 5 -33.15 8.82 -11.76
N LYS A 6 -32.65 8.01 -12.69
CA LYS A 6 -33.38 7.54 -13.87
C LYS A 6 -33.60 6.03 -13.92
N GLY A 7 -33.13 5.29 -12.91
CA GLY A 7 -33.20 3.84 -12.80
C GLY A 7 -32.10 3.09 -13.56
N PRO A 8 -32.04 1.75 -13.38
CA PRO A 8 -30.97 0.90 -13.90
C PRO A 8 -30.80 0.94 -15.43
N ALA A 9 -31.90 1.11 -16.16
CA ALA A 9 -31.90 1.17 -17.64
C ALA A 9 -31.13 2.39 -18.20
N ALA A 10 -30.88 3.42 -17.38
CA ALA A 10 -30.13 4.60 -17.76
C ALA A 10 -28.60 4.43 -17.53
N GLY A 11 -28.17 3.26 -17.07
CA GLY A 11 -26.75 2.93 -16.92
C GLY A 11 -26.04 2.87 -18.26
N SER A 12 -24.86 3.49 -18.35
CA SER A 12 -24.03 3.46 -19.55
C SER A 12 -23.12 2.24 -19.53
N ALA A 13 -23.26 1.32 -20.48
CA ALA A 13 -22.35 0.20 -20.67
C ALA A 13 -20.91 0.66 -20.98
N PHE A 14 -20.76 1.81 -21.63
CA PHE A 14 -19.45 2.41 -21.91
C PHE A 14 -18.74 2.93 -20.64
N SER A 15 -19.52 3.46 -19.69
CA SER A 15 -18.94 3.98 -18.44
C SER A 15 -18.69 2.89 -17.39
N PHE A 16 -19.31 1.72 -17.51
CA PHE A 16 -19.22 0.65 -16.51
C PHE A 16 -17.77 0.19 -16.24
N PRO A 17 -16.90 -0.05 -17.25
CA PRO A 17 -15.52 -0.46 -17.00
C PRO A 17 -14.69 0.54 -16.18
N HIS A 18 -15.12 1.81 -16.10
CA HIS A 18 -14.46 2.85 -15.32
C HIS A 18 -14.93 2.93 -13.86
N THR A 19 -15.96 2.15 -13.50
CA THR A 19 -16.56 2.20 -12.17
C THR A 19 -16.15 1.07 -11.25
N VAL A 20 -15.31 0.15 -11.72
CA VAL A 20 -14.84 -1.01 -10.96
C VAL A 20 -13.43 -0.79 -10.42
N TYR A 21 -13.14 -1.33 -9.25
CA TYR A 21 -11.85 -1.11 -8.55
C TYR A 21 -10.62 -1.52 -9.37
N ASN A 22 -10.74 -2.52 -10.22
CA ASN A 22 -9.64 -3.01 -11.06
C ASN A 22 -9.44 -2.20 -12.36
N ALA A 23 -10.21 -1.16 -12.60
CA ALA A 23 -10.09 -0.35 -13.81
C ALA A 23 -8.68 0.25 -13.97
N ALA A 24 -8.12 0.83 -12.90
CA ALA A 24 -6.80 1.45 -12.93
C ALA A 24 -5.71 0.44 -13.32
N GLY A 25 -5.67 -0.75 -12.71
CA GLY A 25 -4.72 -1.82 -13.05
C GLY A 25 -4.89 -2.32 -14.47
N GLY A 26 -6.14 -2.50 -14.92
CA GLY A 26 -6.45 -2.92 -16.28
C GLY A 26 -5.97 -1.90 -17.34
N TYR A 27 -6.23 -0.62 -17.13
CA TYR A 27 -5.74 0.43 -18.03
C TYR A 27 -4.22 0.53 -18.03
N LEU A 28 -3.58 0.45 -16.85
CA LEU A 28 -2.13 0.43 -16.76
C LEU A 28 -1.53 -0.71 -17.58
N SER A 29 -2.07 -1.93 -17.45
CA SER A 29 -1.66 -3.09 -18.23
C SER A 29 -1.80 -2.86 -19.73
N ILE A 30 -2.91 -2.27 -20.19
CA ILE A 30 -3.15 -1.98 -21.61
C ILE A 30 -2.15 -0.94 -22.13
N PHE A 31 -1.97 0.18 -21.41
CA PHE A 31 -1.11 1.27 -21.86
C PHE A 31 0.38 0.93 -21.82
N THR A 32 0.81 0.13 -20.85
CA THR A 32 2.22 -0.25 -20.70
C THR A 32 2.58 -1.54 -21.44
N GLY A 33 1.57 -2.31 -21.88
CA GLY A 33 1.78 -3.64 -22.45
C GLY A 33 2.23 -4.70 -21.44
N LEU A 34 2.15 -4.41 -20.13
CA LEU A 34 2.46 -5.37 -19.08
C LEU A 34 1.46 -6.52 -19.13
N LYS A 35 1.99 -7.74 -19.05
CA LYS A 35 1.22 -8.99 -19.07
C LYS A 35 1.61 -9.83 -17.85
N GLY A 36 0.71 -10.68 -17.40
CA GLY A 36 0.93 -11.56 -16.26
C GLY A 36 0.03 -11.21 -15.11
N PHE A 37 0.50 -11.37 -13.88
CA PHE A 37 -0.27 -11.13 -12.68
C PHE A 37 -0.79 -9.69 -12.61
N CYS A 38 -2.08 -9.54 -12.37
CA CYS A 38 -2.73 -8.26 -12.15
C CYS A 38 -3.81 -8.42 -11.08
N ALA A 39 -3.62 -7.77 -9.95
CA ALA A 39 -4.57 -7.80 -8.84
C ALA A 39 -4.89 -6.40 -8.34
N THR A 40 -6.07 -6.26 -7.76
CA THR A 40 -6.49 -5.04 -7.08
C THR A 40 -6.91 -5.37 -5.66
N ILE A 41 -6.29 -4.71 -4.70
CA ILE A 41 -6.54 -4.90 -3.28
C ILE A 41 -7.29 -3.68 -2.77
N ALA A 42 -8.55 -3.89 -2.35
CA ALA A 42 -9.41 -2.83 -1.81
C ALA A 42 -9.68 -3.11 -0.33
N ASN A 43 -8.75 -2.74 0.53
CA ASN A 43 -8.80 -3.01 1.97
C ASN A 43 -8.41 -1.79 2.83
N GLY A 44 -8.82 -0.60 2.40
CA GLY A 44 -8.55 0.64 3.12
C GLY A 44 -7.06 1.02 3.14
N THR A 45 -6.62 1.65 4.22
CA THR A 45 -5.27 2.22 4.33
C THR A 45 -4.16 1.20 4.07
N GLN A 46 -4.22 0.01 4.69
CA GLN A 46 -3.15 -0.97 4.55
C GLN A 46 -3.04 -1.59 3.15
N ALA A 47 -4.02 -1.38 2.26
CA ALA A 47 -3.99 -1.91 0.89
C ALA A 47 -2.70 -1.52 0.14
N GLY A 48 -2.15 -0.32 0.41
CA GLY A 48 -0.89 0.12 -0.17
C GLY A 48 0.30 -0.75 0.21
N LEU A 49 0.43 -1.18 1.47
CA LEU A 49 1.47 -2.14 1.88
C LEU A 49 1.12 -3.57 1.44
N GLN A 50 -0.15 -3.96 1.47
CA GLN A 50 -0.57 -5.28 0.99
C GLN A 50 -0.29 -5.48 -0.50
N SER A 51 -0.37 -4.44 -1.32
CA SER A 51 0.01 -4.53 -2.74
C SER A 51 1.50 -4.87 -2.89
N VAL A 52 2.35 -4.32 -2.03
CA VAL A 52 3.79 -4.62 -2.00
C VAL A 52 4.04 -6.04 -1.48
N ILE A 53 3.36 -6.47 -0.40
CA ILE A 53 3.47 -7.84 0.14
C ILE A 53 3.08 -8.86 -0.94
N CYS A 54 1.95 -8.64 -1.61
CA CYS A 54 1.50 -9.51 -2.70
C CYS A 54 2.52 -9.55 -3.85
N ALA A 55 3.09 -8.40 -4.22
CA ALA A 55 4.14 -8.34 -5.24
C ALA A 55 5.40 -9.12 -4.83
N CYS A 56 5.80 -9.07 -3.55
CA CYS A 56 6.91 -9.86 -3.04
C CYS A 56 6.64 -11.37 -3.10
N ASP A 57 5.41 -11.80 -2.78
CA ASP A 57 5.02 -13.20 -2.87
C ASP A 57 5.08 -13.72 -4.31
N GLU A 58 4.60 -12.94 -5.28
CA GLU A 58 4.66 -13.28 -6.70
C GLU A 58 6.11 -13.36 -7.22
N LEU A 59 6.97 -12.42 -6.82
CA LEU A 59 8.40 -12.46 -7.14
C LEU A 59 9.11 -13.66 -6.49
N ARG A 60 8.87 -13.91 -5.19
CA ARG A 60 9.45 -15.06 -4.47
C ARG A 60 9.02 -16.41 -5.04
N SER A 61 7.80 -16.50 -5.58
CA SER A 61 7.31 -17.72 -6.25
C SER A 61 7.93 -17.94 -7.64
N GLY A 62 8.61 -16.94 -8.20
CA GLY A 62 9.14 -16.99 -9.56
C GLY A 62 8.06 -16.90 -10.64
N ALA A 63 6.84 -16.48 -10.31
CA ALA A 63 5.75 -16.33 -11.26
C ALA A 63 5.93 -15.12 -12.18
N VAL A 64 6.69 -14.12 -11.73
CA VAL A 64 6.97 -12.88 -12.45
C VAL A 64 8.40 -12.40 -12.20
N ASP A 65 8.98 -11.65 -13.15
CA ASP A 65 10.32 -11.09 -13.02
C ASP A 65 10.33 -9.71 -12.36
N ALA A 66 9.23 -8.96 -12.51
CA ALA A 66 9.06 -7.64 -11.95
C ALA A 66 7.58 -7.31 -11.74
N VAL A 67 7.26 -6.51 -10.73
CA VAL A 67 5.89 -6.07 -10.41
C VAL A 67 5.86 -4.58 -10.13
N LEU A 68 4.89 -3.89 -10.73
CA LEU A 68 4.51 -2.54 -10.30
C LEU A 68 3.49 -2.65 -9.18
N ALA A 69 3.89 -2.36 -7.95
CA ALA A 69 3.00 -2.24 -6.80
C ALA A 69 2.63 -0.78 -6.58
N ALA A 70 1.36 -0.50 -6.36
CA ALA A 70 0.88 0.87 -6.16
C ALA A 70 -0.12 0.96 -5.02
N GLY A 71 -0.05 2.06 -4.26
CA GLY A 71 -1.12 2.55 -3.43
C GLY A 71 -1.66 3.85 -4.03
N THR A 72 -2.93 3.86 -4.41
CA THR A 72 -3.55 5.02 -5.03
C THR A 72 -4.96 5.23 -4.49
N ASP A 73 -5.29 6.47 -4.28
CA ASP A 73 -6.65 6.91 -3.96
C ASP A 73 -6.86 8.33 -4.47
N GLU A 74 -8.04 8.58 -4.99
CA GLU A 74 -8.47 9.92 -5.41
C GLU A 74 -9.43 10.52 -4.38
N ASN A 75 -9.48 11.83 -4.31
CA ASN A 75 -10.50 12.56 -3.58
C ASN A 75 -11.58 13.05 -4.55
N SER A 76 -12.84 12.81 -4.21
CA SER A 76 -14.00 13.28 -4.94
C SER A 76 -14.99 13.92 -3.97
N GLU A 77 -15.92 14.72 -4.49
CA GLU A 77 -17.01 15.29 -3.69
C GLU A 77 -17.77 14.22 -2.91
N ASN A 78 -18.05 13.08 -3.55
CA ASN A 78 -18.75 11.95 -2.90
C ASN A 78 -17.94 11.35 -1.74
N ILE A 79 -16.64 11.19 -1.90
CA ILE A 79 -15.76 10.70 -0.83
C ILE A 79 -15.74 11.70 0.32
N THR A 80 -15.54 12.97 0.03
CA THR A 80 -15.55 14.03 1.04
C THR A 80 -16.88 14.08 1.80
N GLU A 81 -18.00 13.96 1.08
CA GLU A 81 -19.33 13.93 1.68
C GLU A 81 -19.50 12.71 2.62
N VAL A 82 -19.14 11.49 2.17
CA VAL A 82 -19.21 10.28 3.00
C VAL A 82 -18.38 10.45 4.26
N TYR A 83 -17.14 10.93 4.13
CA TYR A 83 -16.25 11.11 5.28
C TYR A 83 -16.75 12.18 6.25
N SER A 84 -17.47 13.20 5.79
CA SER A 84 -18.07 14.21 6.67
C SER A 84 -19.13 13.66 7.61
N HIS A 85 -19.73 12.51 7.28
CA HIS A 85 -20.72 11.82 8.12
C HIS A 85 -20.11 10.78 9.06
N LEU A 86 -18.81 10.50 8.94
CA LEU A 86 -18.13 9.59 9.86
C LEU A 86 -17.72 10.32 11.16
N PRO A 87 -17.75 9.64 12.32
CA PRO A 87 -17.34 10.22 13.60
C PRO A 87 -15.81 10.32 13.71
N LEU A 88 -15.18 11.06 12.81
CA LEU A 88 -13.73 11.22 12.69
C LEU A 88 -13.36 12.71 12.83
N PRO A 89 -13.33 13.27 14.05
CA PRO A 89 -13.06 14.68 14.26
C PRO A 89 -11.67 15.07 13.73
N GLY A 90 -11.61 16.16 12.97
CA GLY A 90 -10.36 16.65 12.39
C GLY A 90 -9.83 15.83 11.21
N HIS A 91 -10.61 14.89 10.68
CA HIS A 91 -10.21 14.10 9.51
C HIS A 91 -10.20 14.95 8.25
N VAL A 92 -9.06 14.96 7.58
CA VAL A 92 -8.87 15.63 6.28
C VAL A 92 -8.66 14.57 5.23
N VAL A 93 -9.52 14.52 4.23
CA VAL A 93 -9.37 13.60 3.09
C VAL A 93 -8.25 14.11 2.19
N GLY A 94 -7.32 13.22 1.85
CA GLY A 94 -6.25 13.45 0.91
C GLY A 94 -6.41 12.61 -0.36
N GLU A 95 -5.56 12.84 -1.32
CA GLU A 95 -5.41 12.03 -2.52
C GLU A 95 -3.95 11.83 -2.87
N GLY A 96 -3.64 10.78 -3.62
CA GLY A 96 -2.28 10.52 -4.06
C GLY A 96 -2.12 9.18 -4.74
N CYS A 97 -0.96 9.02 -5.34
CA CYS A 97 -0.52 7.76 -5.93
C CYS A 97 0.97 7.58 -5.66
N VAL A 98 1.32 6.44 -5.12
CA VAL A 98 2.72 6.01 -4.95
C VAL A 98 2.87 4.67 -5.67
N THR A 99 3.78 4.61 -6.63
CA THR A 99 4.08 3.40 -7.40
C THR A 99 5.53 2.99 -7.18
N MET A 100 5.76 1.72 -6.98
CA MET A 100 7.07 1.11 -6.78
C MET A 100 7.27 -0.01 -7.78
N LEU A 101 8.44 -0.05 -8.40
CA LEU A 101 8.88 -1.21 -9.18
C LEU A 101 9.66 -2.14 -8.24
N LEU A 102 9.17 -3.37 -8.10
CA LEU A 102 9.83 -4.43 -7.36
C LEU A 102 10.38 -5.46 -8.35
N GLU A 103 11.58 -5.92 -8.13
CA GLU A 103 12.26 -6.93 -8.94
C GLU A 103 13.34 -7.63 -8.11
N ASP A 104 13.86 -8.72 -8.61
CA ASP A 104 15.02 -9.38 -8.00
C ASP A 104 16.23 -8.45 -7.98
N ALA A 105 16.94 -8.42 -6.84
CA ALA A 105 18.07 -7.51 -6.64
C ALA A 105 19.20 -7.74 -7.65
N ALA A 106 19.49 -9.01 -8.00
CA ALA A 106 20.51 -9.32 -8.99
C ALA A 106 20.10 -8.87 -10.41
N ALA A 107 18.82 -9.01 -10.76
CA ALA A 107 18.28 -8.52 -12.03
C ALA A 107 18.35 -6.99 -12.12
N ALA A 108 17.98 -6.29 -11.05
CA ALA A 108 18.09 -4.83 -10.95
C ALA A 108 19.54 -4.36 -11.12
N GLN A 109 20.49 -4.99 -10.46
CA GLN A 109 21.91 -4.69 -10.57
C GLN A 109 22.44 -4.96 -11.99
N ALA A 110 22.07 -6.10 -12.58
CA ALA A 110 22.54 -6.49 -13.92
C ALA A 110 22.13 -5.49 -15.01
N ARG A 111 20.95 -4.86 -14.89
CA ARG A 111 20.51 -3.81 -15.82
C ARG A 111 20.92 -2.38 -15.42
N GLY A 112 21.71 -2.23 -14.35
CA GLY A 112 22.18 -0.94 -13.85
C GLY A 112 21.09 -0.06 -13.25
N ALA A 113 20.04 -0.66 -12.66
CA ALA A 113 18.97 0.08 -12.03
C ALA A 113 19.47 0.78 -10.76
N ARG A 114 18.89 1.94 -10.47
CA ARG A 114 19.03 2.55 -9.15
C ARG A 114 18.14 1.81 -8.16
N ILE A 115 18.74 1.13 -7.21
CA ILE A 115 18.05 0.49 -6.09
C ILE A 115 17.95 1.51 -4.95
N TYR A 116 16.76 1.73 -4.42
CA TYR A 116 16.52 2.64 -3.28
C TYR A 116 16.66 1.94 -1.94
N ALA A 117 16.20 0.69 -1.86
CA ALA A 117 16.36 -0.19 -0.72
C ALA A 117 15.98 -1.62 -1.13
N GLU A 118 16.35 -2.60 -0.33
CA GLU A 118 15.88 -3.97 -0.44
C GLU A 118 14.74 -4.21 0.56
N ILE A 119 13.72 -4.98 0.17
CA ILE A 119 12.71 -5.48 1.10
C ILE A 119 13.31 -6.67 1.83
N LEU A 120 13.52 -6.53 3.14
CA LEU A 120 14.15 -7.53 3.98
C LEU A 120 13.14 -8.52 4.55
N GLY A 121 11.94 -8.03 4.89
CA GLY A 121 10.87 -8.86 5.44
C GLY A 121 9.55 -8.11 5.51
N TYR A 122 8.48 -8.85 5.72
CA TYR A 122 7.14 -8.30 5.83
C TYR A 122 6.22 -9.22 6.62
N ALA A 123 5.13 -8.64 7.14
CA ALA A 123 4.04 -9.37 7.75
C ALA A 123 2.71 -8.66 7.55
N GLY A 124 1.64 -9.44 7.56
CA GLY A 124 0.27 -8.93 7.60
C GLY A 124 -0.57 -9.75 8.57
N THR A 125 -1.22 -9.10 9.52
CA THR A 125 -2.12 -9.77 10.46
C THR A 125 -3.51 -9.18 10.39
N HIS A 126 -4.50 -9.97 10.77
CA HIS A 126 -5.88 -9.53 10.90
C HIS A 126 -6.47 -10.04 12.20
N GLN A 127 -7.12 -9.16 12.92
CA GLN A 127 -7.96 -9.50 14.06
C GLN A 127 -9.26 -8.71 13.92
N ALA A 128 -10.36 -9.43 13.80
CA ALA A 128 -11.67 -8.82 13.60
C ALA A 128 -11.93 -7.76 14.68
N ALA A 129 -12.22 -6.55 14.26
CA ALA A 129 -12.50 -5.41 15.13
C ALA A 129 -13.80 -4.73 14.69
N ARG A 130 -14.41 -3.95 15.58
CA ARG A 130 -15.52 -3.09 15.21
C ARG A 130 -15.03 -2.09 14.14
N TYR A 131 -15.81 -1.90 13.08
CA TYR A 131 -15.49 -0.92 12.05
C TYR A 131 -15.21 0.47 12.65
N GLY A 132 -14.11 1.06 12.24
CA GLY A 132 -13.63 2.34 12.76
C GLY A 132 -12.78 2.25 14.03
N ALA A 133 -12.61 1.06 14.62
CA ALA A 133 -11.70 0.88 15.74
C ALA A 133 -10.26 0.69 15.22
N GLU A 134 -9.32 1.34 15.89
CA GLU A 134 -7.91 1.06 15.69
C GLU A 134 -7.56 -0.35 16.21
N PRO A 135 -6.65 -1.08 15.56
CA PRO A 135 -6.13 -2.34 16.07
C PRO A 135 -5.50 -2.18 17.46
N ALA A 136 -5.62 -3.22 18.28
CA ALA A 136 -4.97 -3.24 19.57
C ALA A 136 -3.44 -3.15 19.43
N GLN A 137 -2.75 -2.47 20.35
CA GLN A 137 -1.30 -2.32 20.32
C GLN A 137 -0.59 -3.67 20.28
N GLU A 138 -1.09 -4.67 20.99
CA GLU A 138 -0.58 -6.04 20.97
C GLU A 138 -0.56 -6.64 19.54
N GLN A 139 -1.57 -6.35 18.72
CA GLN A 139 -1.60 -6.81 17.32
C GLN A 139 -0.57 -6.07 16.48
N VAL A 140 -0.41 -4.77 16.69
CA VAL A 140 0.61 -3.96 16.01
C VAL A 140 2.00 -4.49 16.35
N ASP A 141 2.29 -4.71 17.62
CA ASP A 141 3.57 -5.23 18.10
C ASP A 141 3.85 -6.63 17.54
N ARG A 142 2.83 -7.50 17.51
CA ARG A 142 2.95 -8.83 16.91
C ARG A 142 3.27 -8.75 15.42
N THR A 143 2.58 -7.89 14.66
CA THR A 143 2.83 -7.75 13.22
C THR A 143 4.26 -7.25 12.95
N LEU A 144 4.72 -6.28 13.75
CA LEU A 144 6.10 -5.81 13.64
C LEU A 144 7.11 -6.92 13.99
N ALA A 145 6.84 -7.70 15.04
CA ALA A 145 7.71 -8.81 15.44
C ALA A 145 7.79 -9.90 14.36
N GLU A 146 6.65 -10.26 13.75
CA GLU A 146 6.61 -11.22 12.63
C GLU A 146 7.40 -10.70 11.40
N ALA A 147 7.28 -9.41 11.06
CA ALA A 147 8.05 -8.80 9.97
C ALA A 147 9.56 -8.76 10.29
N LEU A 148 9.94 -8.46 11.54
CA LEU A 148 11.33 -8.51 11.99
C LEU A 148 11.89 -9.95 11.91
N GLN A 149 11.11 -10.92 12.29
CA GLN A 149 11.49 -12.34 12.17
C GLN A 149 11.71 -12.74 10.71
N ASP A 150 10.82 -12.34 9.77
CA ASP A 150 10.99 -12.61 8.33
C ASP A 150 12.25 -11.92 7.78
N ALA A 151 12.57 -10.70 8.29
CA ALA A 151 13.77 -9.96 7.94
C ALA A 151 15.06 -10.50 8.57
N GLY A 152 14.97 -11.40 9.55
CA GLY A 152 16.12 -11.85 10.35
C GLY A 152 16.71 -10.76 11.26
N LEU A 153 15.90 -9.78 11.66
CA LEU A 153 16.30 -8.64 12.48
C LEU A 153 15.65 -8.69 13.86
N THR A 154 16.24 -8.00 14.82
CA THR A 154 15.68 -7.83 16.17
C THR A 154 15.03 -6.45 16.37
N ALA A 155 15.40 -5.47 15.57
CA ALA A 155 14.88 -4.10 15.59
C ALA A 155 15.14 -3.42 14.25
N VAL A 156 14.47 -2.29 14.01
CA VAL A 156 14.77 -1.33 12.95
C VAL A 156 15.16 0.01 13.53
N ASP A 157 15.93 0.79 12.78
CA ASP A 157 16.39 2.12 13.21
C ASP A 157 15.25 3.15 13.21
N ARG A 158 14.30 3.02 12.25
CA ARG A 158 13.18 3.95 12.10
C ARG A 158 11.89 3.22 11.72
N LEU A 159 10.79 3.75 12.25
CA LEU A 159 9.42 3.35 11.89
C LEU A 159 8.73 4.53 11.21
N PHE A 160 8.13 4.27 10.07
CA PHE A 160 7.25 5.19 9.34
C PHE A 160 5.84 4.61 9.34
N THR A 161 4.85 5.41 9.69
CA THR A 161 3.47 4.94 9.77
C THR A 161 2.58 5.64 8.74
N ALA A 162 1.58 4.92 8.25
CA ALA A 162 0.55 5.54 7.41
C ALA A 162 -0.15 6.69 8.14
N GLN A 163 -0.26 6.61 9.48
CA GLN A 163 -0.88 7.65 10.30
C GLN A 163 -0.07 8.95 10.28
N GLU A 164 1.27 8.87 10.34
CA GLU A 164 2.13 10.05 10.19
C GLU A 164 1.99 10.67 8.80
N MET A 165 1.87 9.85 7.76
CA MET A 165 1.66 10.35 6.40
C MET A 165 0.30 11.06 6.29
N LYS A 166 -0.77 10.48 6.84
CA LYS A 166 -2.09 11.12 6.90
C LYS A 166 -2.08 12.48 7.60
N ALA A 167 -1.32 12.61 8.67
CA ALA A 167 -1.17 13.88 9.39
C ALA A 167 -0.48 14.96 8.53
N ARG A 168 0.37 14.57 7.58
CA ARG A 168 1.12 15.48 6.70
C ARG A 168 0.37 15.83 5.41
N THR A 169 -0.35 14.89 4.83
CA THR A 169 -0.91 14.99 3.47
C THR A 169 -2.43 14.86 3.40
N GLY A 170 -3.09 14.66 4.53
CA GLY A 170 -4.47 14.18 4.59
C GLY A 170 -4.54 12.66 4.40
N ASP A 171 -5.71 12.08 4.69
CA ASP A 171 -5.93 10.65 4.55
C ASP A 171 -6.15 10.27 3.08
N ALA A 172 -5.08 9.92 2.41
CA ALA A 172 -5.09 9.34 1.07
C ALA A 172 -5.15 7.79 1.12
N ARG A 173 -5.64 7.22 2.20
CA ARG A 173 -5.92 5.78 2.39
C ARG A 173 -4.75 4.88 1.95
N ALA A 174 -4.90 4.11 0.87
CA ALA A 174 -3.87 3.21 0.35
C ALA A 174 -2.58 3.97 -0.05
N ALA A 175 -2.70 5.17 -0.61
CA ALA A 175 -1.54 5.99 -0.95
C ALA A 175 -0.77 6.45 0.31
N SER A 176 -1.43 6.67 1.45
CA SER A 176 -0.75 7.01 2.71
C SER A 176 0.16 5.88 3.19
N ALA A 177 -0.27 4.63 3.08
CA ALA A 177 0.56 3.48 3.44
C ALA A 177 1.74 3.27 2.48
N ALA A 178 1.50 3.41 1.19
CA ALA A 178 2.56 3.34 0.19
C ALA A 178 3.57 4.50 0.34
N LEU A 179 3.11 5.70 0.74
CA LEU A 179 3.98 6.84 1.05
C LEU A 179 4.87 6.56 2.26
N ALA A 180 4.36 5.91 3.30
CA ALA A 180 5.16 5.51 4.45
C ALA A 180 6.33 4.59 4.03
N LEU A 181 6.08 3.64 3.11
CA LEU A 181 7.13 2.79 2.58
C LEU A 181 8.10 3.57 1.67
N ALA A 182 7.62 4.48 0.85
CA ALA A 182 8.48 5.33 0.03
C ALA A 182 9.42 6.20 0.89
N GLU A 183 8.93 6.76 2.01
CA GLU A 183 9.75 7.50 2.97
C GLU A 183 10.76 6.59 3.68
N ALA A 184 10.39 5.36 4.02
CA ALA A 184 11.32 4.37 4.56
C ALA A 184 12.45 4.05 3.56
N CYS A 185 12.12 3.79 2.30
CA CYS A 185 13.10 3.58 1.24
C CYS A 185 14.00 4.82 1.02
N ARG A 186 13.42 6.02 1.05
CA ARG A 186 14.19 7.27 0.95
C ARG A 186 15.19 7.40 2.10
N ALA A 187 14.77 7.16 3.34
CA ALA A 187 15.63 7.28 4.52
C ALA A 187 16.80 6.28 4.47
N VAL A 188 16.55 5.05 4.02
CA VAL A 188 17.61 4.05 3.80
C VAL A 188 18.54 4.47 2.67
N SER A 189 17.98 4.89 1.53
CA SER A 189 18.77 5.32 0.35
C SER A 189 19.64 6.56 0.61
N SER A 190 19.18 7.47 1.47
CA SER A 190 19.94 8.67 1.86
C SER A 190 20.97 8.44 2.97
N GLY A 191 20.98 7.27 3.59
CA GLY A 191 21.84 6.94 4.71
C GLY A 191 21.38 7.53 6.05
N GLU A 192 20.15 8.03 6.16
CA GLU A 192 19.57 8.49 7.43
C GLU A 192 19.39 7.35 8.44
N CYS A 193 19.18 6.13 7.94
CA CYS A 193 19.13 4.91 8.73
C CYS A 193 19.58 3.71 7.87
N ARG A 194 19.97 2.61 8.52
CA ARG A 194 20.36 1.36 7.83
C ARG A 194 19.14 0.50 7.52
N THR A 195 18.18 0.51 8.44
CA THR A 195 16.93 -0.27 8.36
C THR A 195 15.74 0.61 8.73
N ALA A 196 14.63 0.42 8.05
CA ALA A 196 13.39 1.10 8.36
C ALA A 196 12.19 0.15 8.18
N ALA A 197 11.12 0.39 8.92
CA ALA A 197 9.84 -0.27 8.74
C ALA A 197 8.78 0.73 8.29
N ALA A 198 7.89 0.30 7.41
CA ALA A 198 6.63 0.96 7.11
C ALA A 198 5.48 0.16 7.71
N LEU A 199 4.58 0.81 8.44
CA LEU A 199 3.45 0.18 9.13
C LEU A 199 2.15 0.89 8.78
N ALA A 200 1.11 0.11 8.52
CA ALA A 200 -0.23 0.62 8.28
C ALA A 200 -1.27 -0.19 9.04
N THR A 201 -2.23 0.52 9.64
CA THR A 201 -3.41 -0.04 10.30
C THR A 201 -4.66 0.25 9.48
N GLY A 202 -5.63 -0.64 9.56
CA GLY A 202 -6.92 -0.50 8.89
C GLY A 202 -8.08 -0.60 9.86
N TRP A 203 -9.15 0.10 9.54
CA TRP A 203 -10.37 0.19 10.37
C TRP A 203 -11.14 -1.12 10.54
N THR A 204 -10.72 -2.18 9.86
CA THR A 204 -11.32 -3.52 9.98
C THR A 204 -10.48 -4.45 10.85
N GLY A 205 -9.42 -3.93 11.49
CA GLY A 205 -8.54 -4.70 12.35
C GLY A 205 -7.38 -5.38 11.62
N SER A 206 -7.03 -4.92 10.43
CA SER A 206 -5.83 -5.40 9.71
C SER A 206 -4.64 -4.52 10.01
N VAL A 207 -3.45 -5.13 10.10
CA VAL A 207 -2.16 -4.45 10.24
C VAL A 207 -1.20 -5.04 9.21
N SER A 208 -0.44 -4.18 8.54
CA SER A 208 0.60 -4.59 7.59
C SER A 208 1.90 -3.87 7.91
N CYS A 209 3.01 -4.59 7.82
CA CYS A 209 4.36 -4.06 8.05
C CYS A 209 5.29 -4.56 6.94
N VAL A 210 6.13 -3.66 6.42
CA VAL A 210 7.19 -3.97 5.45
C VAL A 210 8.48 -3.37 5.96
N ILE A 211 9.55 -4.16 6.00
CA ILE A 211 10.88 -3.76 6.44
C ILE A 211 11.80 -3.62 5.24
N VAL A 212 12.51 -2.52 5.18
CA VAL A 212 13.48 -2.20 4.14
C VAL A 212 14.85 -1.88 4.74
N GLY A 213 15.89 -2.15 3.97
CA GLY A 213 17.27 -1.90 4.35
C GLY A 213 18.24 -2.37 3.28
N TRP A 214 19.50 -2.55 3.66
CA TRP A 214 20.49 -3.21 2.82
C TRP A 214 20.87 -4.54 3.46
N LYS A 215 20.84 -5.64 2.70
CA LYS A 215 21.41 -6.90 3.17
C LYS A 215 22.90 -6.70 3.46
N GLU A 216 23.34 -7.17 4.61
CA GLU A 216 24.77 -7.27 4.86
C GLU A 216 25.35 -8.35 3.93
N ALA A 217 26.45 -7.99 3.26
CA ALA A 217 27.15 -8.88 2.32
C ALA A 217 27.85 -10.03 3.08
#